data_7e8a4bfe517b81e554fd91faaba505df
#
_entry.id   7e8a4bfe517b81e554fd91faaba505df
#
_cell.length_a   1.000
_cell.length_b   1.000
_cell.length_c   1.000
_cell.angle_alpha   90.00
_cell.angle_beta   90.00
_cell.angle_gamma   90.00
#
_symmetry.space_group_name_H-M   'P 1'
#
loop_
_entity.id
_entity.type
_entity.pdbx_description
1 polymer ?
#
loop_
_entity_poly.entity_id
_entity_poly.type
_entity_poly.pdbx_seq_one_letter_code
_entity_poly.pdbx_strand_id
1 'polypeptide(L)' 'MDISPNFDHILLFKTNISCDSDKAVLHSLFDNNPEIQCWNIYLDDSDYVLRIISESLSHAQIIEMINHHGYECCELT' A
#
# COMPACT_ATOMS: atom_id res chain seq x y z
N MET A 1 20.97 19.79 -1.77
CA MET A 1 20.34 19.12 -2.07
C MET A 1 19.50 18.67 -1.22
N ASP A 2 18.60 18.53 -1.44
CA ASP A 2 17.83 18.27 -0.68
C ASP A 2 17.64 16.96 -0.45
N ILE A 3 17.67 16.58 0.51
CA ILE A 3 17.55 15.38 0.83
C ILE A 3 16.32 15.17 1.34
N SER A 4 15.39 15.86 0.96
CA SER A 4 14.17 15.67 1.49
C SER A 4 13.79 14.29 1.38
N PRO A 5 13.12 13.76 2.28
CA PRO A 5 12.65 12.46 2.24
C PRO A 5 11.79 12.37 1.05
N ASN A 6 11.59 11.27 0.52
CA ASN A 6 10.85 11.10 -0.66
C ASN A 6 9.39 11.04 -0.39
N PHE A 7 8.83 12.11 0.13
CA PHE A 7 7.42 12.13 0.46
C PHE A 7 6.55 11.94 -0.76
N ASP A 8 7.06 12.33 -1.92
CA ASP A 8 6.28 12.16 -3.14
C ASP A 8 6.16 10.70 -3.54
N HIS A 9 6.99 9.84 -2.97
CA HIS A 9 6.97 8.43 -3.30
C HIS A 9 6.18 7.62 -2.27
N ILE A 10 5.61 8.26 -1.28
CA ILE A 10 4.84 7.58 -0.26
C ILE A 10 3.37 7.63 -0.65
N LEU A 11 2.77 6.46 -0.78
CA LEU A 11 1.37 6.35 -1.15
C LEU A 11 0.60 5.80 0.04
N LEU A 12 -0.46 6.47 0.41
CA LEU A 12 -1.26 6.07 1.57
C LEU A 12 -2.66 5.72 1.13
N PHE A 13 -3.19 4.65 1.69
CA PHE A 13 -4.48 4.12 1.32
C PHE A 13 -5.29 3.74 2.53
N LYS A 14 -6.61 3.80 2.40
CA LYS A 14 -7.53 3.32 3.38
C LYS A 14 -8.05 2.00 2.82
N THR A 15 -8.05 0.94 3.60
CA THR A 15 -8.40 -0.41 3.11
C THR A 15 -9.35 -1.11 4.05
N ASN A 16 -9.80 -2.29 3.67
CA ASN A 16 -10.53 -3.18 4.56
C ASN A 16 -9.70 -4.41 4.93
N ILE A 17 -8.36 -4.30 4.84
CA ILE A 17 -7.47 -5.38 5.21
C ILE A 17 -7.32 -5.35 6.71
N SER A 18 -7.93 -6.30 7.41
CA SER A 18 -8.09 -6.22 8.84
C SER A 18 -7.52 -7.36 9.65
N CYS A 19 -6.86 -8.32 9.06
CA CYS A 19 -6.30 -9.44 9.82
C CYS A 19 -5.02 -9.94 9.16
N ASP A 20 -4.31 -10.82 9.88
CA ASP A 20 -3.04 -11.35 9.40
C ASP A 20 -3.18 -12.18 8.14
N SER A 21 -4.30 -12.85 7.96
CA SER A 21 -4.54 -13.62 6.74
C SER A 21 -4.59 -12.70 5.54
N ASP A 22 -5.24 -11.55 5.69
CA ASP A 22 -5.31 -10.56 4.63
C ASP A 22 -3.92 -9.96 4.38
N LYS A 23 -3.15 -9.74 5.44
CA LYS A 23 -1.81 -9.20 5.30
C LYS A 23 -0.93 -10.16 4.51
N ALA A 24 -1.12 -11.46 4.67
CA ALA A 24 -0.35 -12.44 3.91
C ALA A 24 -0.58 -12.31 2.41
N VAL A 25 -1.77 -11.91 2.01
CA VAL A 25 -2.06 -11.67 0.59
C VAL A 25 -1.22 -10.48 0.09
N LEU A 26 -1.07 -9.46 0.91
CA LEU A 26 -0.25 -8.31 0.54
C LEU A 26 1.22 -8.70 0.37
N HIS A 27 1.72 -9.62 1.20
CA HIS A 27 3.07 -10.14 1.03
C HIS A 27 3.23 -10.78 -0.33
N SER A 28 2.23 -11.54 -0.77
CA SER A 28 2.29 -12.18 -2.07
C SER A 28 2.24 -11.15 -3.20
N LEU A 29 1.49 -10.07 -3.01
CA LEU A 29 1.36 -9.06 -4.03
C LEU A 29 2.58 -8.17 -4.15
N PHE A 30 3.16 -7.80 -3.02
CA PHE A 30 4.13 -6.74 -2.99
C PHE A 30 5.57 -7.19 -2.83
N ASP A 31 5.81 -8.30 -2.15
CA ASP A 31 7.19 -8.71 -1.87
C ASP A 31 7.95 -9.11 -3.13
N ASN A 32 7.24 -9.53 -4.17
CA ASN A 32 7.86 -9.90 -5.41
C ASN A 32 7.81 -8.78 -6.45
N ASN A 33 7.33 -7.62 -6.07
CA ASN A 33 7.18 -6.52 -7.02
C ASN A 33 8.38 -5.57 -6.91
N PRO A 34 9.24 -5.52 -7.92
CA PRO A 34 10.44 -4.70 -7.83
C PRO A 34 10.14 -3.19 -7.83
N GLU A 35 8.92 -2.80 -8.17
CA GLU A 35 8.55 -1.39 -8.17
C GLU A 35 8.12 -0.92 -6.79
N ILE A 36 7.95 -1.81 -5.83
CA ILE A 36 7.60 -1.45 -4.46
C ILE A 36 8.84 -1.58 -3.60
N GLN A 37 9.32 -0.47 -3.08
CA GLN A 37 10.52 -0.45 -2.27
C GLN A 37 10.24 -0.94 -0.86
N CYS A 38 9.07 -0.59 -0.33
CA CYS A 38 8.73 -0.91 1.04
C CYS A 38 7.22 -0.74 1.22
N TRP A 39 6.62 -1.46 2.14
CA TRP A 39 5.20 -1.30 2.43
C TRP A 39 4.91 -1.72 3.87
N ASN A 40 3.82 -1.21 4.40
CA ASN A 40 3.37 -1.62 5.72
C ASN A 40 1.85 -1.42 5.81
N ILE A 41 1.19 -2.23 6.61
CA ILE A 41 -0.23 -2.10 6.85
C ILE A 41 -0.43 -1.95 8.35
N TYR A 42 -1.22 -0.95 8.76
CA TYR A 42 -1.41 -0.65 10.16
C TYR A 42 -2.75 -1.23 10.60
N LEU A 43 -2.71 -2.46 11.09
CA LEU A 43 -3.93 -3.18 11.48
C LEU A 43 -4.57 -2.60 12.75
N ASP A 44 -3.82 -1.80 13.50
CA ASP A 44 -4.36 -1.18 14.69
C ASP A 44 -5.14 0.07 14.37
N ASP A 45 -5.03 0.60 13.16
CA ASP A 45 -5.68 1.82 12.79
C ASP A 45 -7.11 1.52 12.35
N SER A 46 -8.05 2.37 12.67
CA SER A 46 -9.45 2.14 12.31
C SER A 46 -9.68 2.19 10.81
N ASP A 47 -8.78 2.82 10.06
CA ASP A 47 -8.90 2.88 8.60
C ASP A 47 -8.04 1.82 7.92
N TYR A 48 -7.36 1.00 8.69
CA TYR A 48 -6.46 -0.05 8.18
C TYR A 48 -5.57 0.53 7.07
N VAL A 49 -4.77 1.51 7.47
CA VAL A 49 -3.98 2.28 6.51
C VAL A 49 -2.87 1.43 5.91
N LEU A 50 -2.76 1.44 4.60
CA LEU A 50 -1.67 0.82 3.87
C LEU A 50 -0.74 1.91 3.40
N ARG A 51 0.55 1.76 3.68
CA ARG A 51 1.56 2.72 3.26
C ARG A 51 2.50 1.99 2.32
N ILE A 52 2.71 2.55 1.15
CA ILE A 52 3.58 1.96 0.15
C ILE A 52 4.57 3.00 -0.32
N ILE A 53 5.82 2.63 -0.48
CA ILE A 53 6.83 3.50 -1.03
C ILE A 53 7.21 2.95 -2.40
N SER A 54 6.95 3.73 -3.44
CA SER A 54 7.24 3.34 -4.81
C SER A 54 7.51 4.59 -5.63
N GLU A 55 8.52 4.55 -6.46
CA GLU A 55 8.83 5.68 -7.33
C GLU A 55 8.08 5.61 -8.64
N SER A 56 7.57 4.47 -9.01
CA SER A 56 6.99 4.27 -10.33
C SER A 56 5.51 3.96 -10.34
N LEU A 57 4.96 3.48 -9.23
CA LEU A 57 3.55 3.12 -9.20
C LEU A 57 2.71 4.30 -8.71
N SER A 58 1.50 4.40 -9.22
CA SER A 58 0.57 5.44 -8.80
C SER A 58 -0.46 4.87 -7.84
N HIS A 59 -1.23 5.74 -7.20
CA HIS A 59 -2.34 5.31 -6.35
C HIS A 59 -3.30 4.42 -7.12
N ALA A 60 -3.65 4.81 -8.34
CA ALA A 60 -4.61 4.05 -9.14
C ALA A 60 -4.12 2.63 -9.43
N GLN A 61 -2.83 2.47 -9.67
CA GLN A 61 -2.29 1.15 -9.95
C GLN A 61 -2.35 0.24 -8.74
N ILE A 62 -2.05 0.77 -7.57
CA ILE A 62 -2.10 0.00 -6.33
C ILE A 62 -3.55 -0.37 -6.00
N ILE A 63 -4.47 0.57 -6.15
CA ILE A 63 -5.87 0.33 -5.87
C ILE A 63 -6.39 -0.80 -6.77
N GLU A 64 -6.00 -0.77 -8.03
CA GLU A 64 -6.44 -1.80 -8.96
C GLU A 64 -5.90 -3.17 -8.55
N MET A 65 -4.64 -3.24 -8.15
CA MET A 65 -4.04 -4.49 -7.71
C MET A 65 -4.79 -5.08 -6.53
N ILE A 66 -5.11 -4.24 -5.56
CA ILE A 66 -5.77 -4.69 -4.34
C ILE A 66 -7.22 -5.07 -4.61
N ASN A 67 -7.92 -4.27 -5.41
CA ASN A 67 -9.30 -4.59 -5.76
C ASN A 67 -9.40 -5.89 -6.55
N HIS A 68 -8.41 -6.17 -7.36
CA HIS A 68 -8.38 -7.39 -8.17
C HIS A 68 -8.35 -8.64 -7.26
N HIS A 69 -7.82 -8.50 -6.06
CA HIS A 69 -7.75 -9.61 -5.11
C HIS A 69 -8.94 -9.61 -4.14
N GLY A 70 -9.94 -8.80 -4.41
CA GLY A 70 -11.17 -8.85 -3.62
C GLY A 70 -11.20 -7.94 -2.41
N TYR A 71 -10.27 -7.03 -2.26
CA TYR A 71 -10.25 -6.12 -1.13
C TYR A 71 -10.62 -4.72 -1.56
N GLU A 72 -11.07 -3.92 -0.61
CA GLU A 72 -11.38 -2.52 -0.86
C GLU A 72 -10.17 -1.67 -0.56
N CYS A 73 -9.92 -0.69 -1.40
CA CYS A 73 -8.80 0.20 -1.22
C CYS A 73 -9.12 1.52 -1.88
N CYS A 74 -8.84 2.59 -1.19
CA CYS A 74 -8.98 3.92 -1.78
C CYS A 74 -7.87 4.81 -1.26
N GLU A 75 -7.65 5.90 -1.95
CA GLU A 75 -6.60 6.82 -1.55
C GLU A 75 -6.99 7.48 -0.24
N LEU A 76 -6.04 7.58 0.69
CA LEU A 76 -6.28 8.23 1.95
C LEU A 76 -6.08 9.71 1.75
N THR A 77 -7.11 10.47 1.94
CA THR A 77 -7.05 11.92 1.75
C THR A 77 -7.47 12.69 2.99
#